data_3a60f5029b96ee85837abe617ecfc1f1
#
_entry.id   3a60f5029b96ee85837abe617ecfc1f1
#
_cell.length_a   1.000
_cell.length_b   1.000
_cell.length_c   1.000
_cell.angle_alpha   90.00
_cell.angle_beta   90.00
_cell.angle_gamma   90.00
#
_symmetry.space_group_name_H-M   'P 1'
#
loop_
_entity.id
_entity.type
_entity.pdbx_description
1 polymer ?
#
loop_
_entity_poly.entity_id
_entity_poly.type
_entity_poly.pdbx_seq_one_letter_code
_entity_poly.pdbx_strand_id
1 'polypeptide(L)' 'MKNLVDLETAVKKLVQAHGGVRSAARALGLDCGYLSRLQSGQKSNPTPEVLHKLGLKRVVFYERISR' A
#
# COMPACT_ATOMS: atom_id res chain seq x y z
N MET A 1 -10.45 -17.70 -3.52
CA MET A 1 -9.72 -16.83 -4.45
C MET A 1 -9.02 -15.72 -3.71
N LYS A 2 -7.76 -15.46 -4.04
CA LYS A 2 -6.98 -14.43 -3.37
C LYS A 2 -7.26 -13.06 -3.95
N ASN A 3 -7.43 -12.07 -3.09
CA ASN A 3 -7.59 -10.68 -3.51
C ASN A 3 -6.24 -10.01 -3.56
N LEU A 4 -5.63 -10.03 -4.73
CA LEU A 4 -4.34 -9.39 -4.94
C LEU A 4 -4.56 -8.01 -5.54
N VAL A 5 -3.92 -7.02 -4.94
CA VAL A 5 -4.05 -5.64 -5.39
C VAL A 5 -2.67 -5.02 -5.53
N ASP A 6 -2.58 -4.04 -6.43
CA ASP A 6 -1.39 -3.21 -6.52
C ASP A 6 -1.30 -2.33 -5.30
N LEU A 7 -0.08 -2.09 -4.83
CA LEU A 7 0.13 -1.21 -3.70
C LEU A 7 -0.46 0.17 -3.98
N GLU A 8 -0.19 0.70 -5.15
CA GLU A 8 -0.68 2.02 -5.53
C GLU A 8 -2.20 2.10 -5.49
N THR A 9 -2.87 1.10 -6.07
CA THR A 9 -4.33 1.04 -6.08
C THR A 9 -4.89 0.91 -4.67
N ALA A 10 -4.28 0.04 -3.86
CA ALA A 10 -4.73 -0.16 -2.49
C ALA A 10 -4.60 1.13 -1.67
N VAL A 11 -3.49 1.84 -1.83
CA VAL A 11 -3.27 3.10 -1.12
C VAL A 11 -4.27 4.15 -1.56
N LYS A 12 -4.54 4.24 -2.86
CA LYS A 12 -5.54 5.19 -3.38
C LYS A 12 -6.91 4.94 -2.78
N LYS A 13 -7.31 3.68 -2.66
CA LYS A 13 -8.60 3.35 -2.08
C LYS A 13 -8.65 3.73 -0.60
N LEU A 14 -7.57 3.49 0.14
CA LEU A 14 -7.50 3.88 1.54
C LEU A 14 -7.59 5.39 1.70
N VAL A 15 -6.89 6.12 0.85
CA VAL A 15 -6.91 7.58 0.89
C VAL A 15 -8.33 8.09 0.65
N GLN A 16 -9.02 7.53 -0.34
CA GLN A 16 -10.40 7.92 -0.64
C GLN A 16 -11.35 7.58 0.51
N ALA A 17 -11.15 6.41 1.13
CA ALA A 17 -11.99 5.98 2.23
C ALA A 17 -11.86 6.89 3.44
N HIS A 18 -10.71 7.52 3.62
CA HIS A 18 -10.46 8.43 4.74
C HIS A 18 -10.70 9.89 4.38
N GLY A 19 -11.12 10.17 3.16
CA GLY A 19 -11.43 11.53 2.75
C GLY A 19 -10.25 12.38 2.31
N GLY A 20 -9.09 11.78 2.08
CA GLY A 20 -7.91 12.49 1.62
C GLY A 20 -6.63 11.99 2.22
N VAL A 21 -5.50 12.43 1.65
CA VAL A 21 -4.18 11.95 2.09
C VAL A 21 -3.90 12.32 3.54
N ARG A 22 -4.20 13.54 3.94
CA ARG A 22 -3.93 13.98 5.32
C ARG A 22 -4.74 13.21 6.34
N SER A 23 -6.02 13.03 6.05
CA SER A 23 -6.90 12.26 6.95
C SER A 23 -6.43 10.81 7.04
N ALA A 24 -6.09 10.21 5.91
CA ALA A 24 -5.61 8.85 5.87
C ALA A 24 -4.29 8.71 6.64
N ALA A 25 -3.35 9.62 6.42
CA ALA A 25 -2.06 9.58 7.10
C ALA A 25 -2.23 9.66 8.62
N ARG A 26 -3.11 10.55 9.07
CA ARG A 26 -3.39 10.69 10.50
C ARG A 26 -4.01 9.43 11.07
N ALA A 27 -4.98 8.85 10.38
CA ALA A 27 -5.67 7.66 10.84
C ALA A 27 -4.74 6.45 10.89
N LEU A 28 -3.82 6.34 9.94
CA LEU A 28 -2.92 5.21 9.83
C LEU A 28 -1.60 5.40 10.59
N GLY A 29 -1.37 6.59 11.13
CA GLY A 29 -0.13 6.88 11.83
C GLY A 29 1.07 6.98 10.91
N LEU A 30 0.86 7.52 9.70
CA LEU A 30 1.91 7.65 8.69
C LEU A 30 2.16 9.12 8.38
N ASP A 31 3.33 9.39 7.80
CA ASP A 31 3.65 10.72 7.31
C ASP A 31 2.85 11.01 6.03
N CYS A 32 2.26 12.19 5.96
CA CYS A 32 1.45 12.59 4.82
C CYS A 32 2.24 12.57 3.50
N GLY A 33 3.47 13.08 3.53
CA GLY A 33 4.32 13.09 2.35
C GLY A 33 4.68 11.69 1.88
N TYR A 34 4.95 10.80 2.83
CA TYR A 34 5.26 9.42 2.53
C TYR A 34 4.06 8.72 1.89
N LEU A 35 2.88 8.91 2.48
CA LEU A 35 1.66 8.29 1.95
C LEU A 35 1.35 8.81 0.55
N SER A 36 1.59 10.10 0.31
CA SER A 36 1.40 10.69 -1.02
C SER A 36 2.31 10.02 -2.05
N ARG A 37 3.56 9.74 -1.68
CA ARG A 37 4.49 9.07 -2.59
C ARG A 37 4.08 7.63 -2.86
N LEU A 38 3.55 6.94 -1.86
CA LEU A 38 3.02 5.59 -2.08
C LEU A 38 1.83 5.63 -3.04
N GLN A 39 0.97 6.62 -2.88
CA GLN A 39 -0.21 6.77 -3.73
C GLN A 39 0.17 7.05 -5.18
N SER A 40 1.21 7.85 -5.40
CA SER A 40 1.63 8.22 -6.75
C SER A 40 2.55 7.21 -7.40
N GLY A 41 2.94 6.17 -6.69
CA GLY A 41 3.83 5.15 -7.23
C GLY A 41 5.30 5.50 -7.13
N GLN A 42 5.67 6.61 -6.49
CA GLN A 42 7.07 6.99 -6.32
C GLN A 42 7.78 6.11 -5.31
N LYS A 43 7.04 5.54 -4.37
CA LYS A 43 7.55 4.57 -3.42
C LYS A 43 6.85 3.25 -3.68
N SER A 44 7.60 2.21 -3.96
CA SER A 44 7.02 0.92 -4.31
C SER A 44 7.46 -0.21 -3.38
N ASN A 45 8.23 0.09 -2.36
CA ASN A 45 8.80 -0.94 -1.49
C ASN A 45 8.72 -0.53 -0.02
N PRO A 46 7.51 -0.41 0.53
CA PRO A 46 7.35 -0.06 1.94
C PRO A 46 7.83 -1.17 2.86
N THR A 47 8.18 -0.80 4.09
CA THR A 47 8.59 -1.78 5.10
C THR A 47 7.38 -2.60 5.52
N PRO A 48 7.61 -3.80 6.10
CA PRO A 48 6.50 -4.61 6.61
C PRO A 48 5.65 -3.87 7.63
N GLU A 49 6.26 -3.02 8.45
CA GLU A 49 5.53 -2.23 9.43
C GLU A 49 4.54 -1.29 8.76
N VAL A 50 4.97 -0.62 7.69
CA VAL A 50 4.08 0.27 6.94
C VAL A 50 2.98 -0.52 6.26
N LEU A 51 3.30 -1.67 5.68
CA LEU A 51 2.30 -2.53 5.07
C LEU A 51 1.23 -2.96 6.09
N HIS A 52 1.66 -3.28 7.29
CA HIS A 52 0.73 -3.67 8.35
C HIS A 52 -0.21 -2.51 8.69
N LYS A 53 0.31 -1.29 8.77
CA LYS A 53 -0.52 -0.12 9.03
C LYS A 53 -1.53 0.12 7.93
N LEU A 54 -1.19 -0.27 6.69
CA LEU A 54 -2.09 -0.14 5.55
C LEU A 54 -3.07 -1.31 5.46
N GLY A 55 -2.96 -2.29 6.35
CA GLY A 55 -3.80 -3.47 6.29
C GLY A 55 -3.41 -4.41 5.17
N LEU A 56 -2.16 -4.35 4.74
CA LEU A 56 -1.68 -5.13 3.61
C LEU A 56 -0.61 -6.12 4.06
N LYS A 57 -0.42 -7.13 3.24
CA LYS A 57 0.62 -8.12 3.46
C LYS A 57 1.37 -8.32 2.16
N ARG A 58 2.70 -8.37 2.25
CA ARG A 58 3.52 -8.64 1.09
C ARG A 58 3.37 -10.10 0.70
N VAL A 59 3.12 -10.34 -0.59
CA VAL A 59 2.99 -11.67 -1.13
C VAL A 59 4.07 -11.86 -2.18
N VAL A 60 4.81 -12.97 -2.07
CA VAL A 60 5.86 -13.31 -3.02
C VAL A 60 5.38 -14.46 -3.88
N PHE A 61 5.53 -14.31 -5.17
CA PHE A 61 5.12 -15.34 -6.13
C PHE A 61 6.35 -15.96 -6.79
N TYR A 62 6.22 -17.22 -7.08
CA TYR A 62 7.27 -17.95 -7.79
C TYR A 62 6.67 -18.53 -9.06
N GLU A 63 7.42 -18.39 -10.12
CA GLU A 63 7.03 -18.94 -11.41
C GLU A 63 7.73 -20.27 -11.60
N ARG A 64 6.96 -21.25 -12.05
CA ARG A 64 7.51 -22.58 -12.31
C ARG A 64 8.31 -22.56 -13.59
N ILE A 65 9.54 -23.02 -13.52
CA ILE A 65 10.38 -23.12 -14.70
C ILE A 65 10.14 -24.49 -15.34
N SER A 66 9.85 -24.44 -16.63
CA SER A 66 9.70 -25.66 -17.44
C SER A 66 11.08 -26.13 -17.89
N ARG A 67 11.34 -27.44 -17.76
CA ARG A 67 12.63 -28.02 -18.15
C ARG A 67 12.44 -29.18 -19.08
#